data_70a28fca4960a3f127fd05b8951a251d
#
_entry.id   70a28fca4960a3f127fd05b8951a251d
#
_cell.length_a   1.000
_cell.length_b   1.000
_cell.length_c   1.000
_cell.angle_alpha   90.00
_cell.angle_beta   90.00
_cell.angle_gamma   90.00
#
_symmetry.space_group_name_H-M   'P 1'
#
loop_
_entity.id
_entity.type
_entity.pdbx_description
1 polymer ?
#
loop_
_entity_poly.entity_id
_entity_poly.type
_entity_poly.pdbx_seq_one_letter_code
_entity_poly.pdbx_strand_id
1 'polypeptide(L)'
;DLDAVFAPTSEVRSAATEVAEEFDLDPDWINDAAKGFVPPSADPGQQIVFESPHLRVCVAGAEHLLAMKVAAARVEQDRDDLELLIRTLGLASADEALDVARSCLGPAYPIPPRAQYLLEEIFQG
;
A
#
# COMPACT_ATOMS: atom_id res chain seq x y z
N ASP A 1 0.65 -8.86 10.02
CA ASP A 1 1.26 -9.07 8.69
C ASP A 1 1.81 -7.76 8.14
N LEU A 2 2.95 -7.86 7.49
CA LEU A 2 3.61 -6.71 6.87
C LEU A 2 3.68 -6.94 5.36
N ASP A 3 3.03 -6.05 4.59
CA ASP A 3 3.10 -6.06 3.14
C ASP A 3 4.30 -5.24 2.69
N ALA A 4 5.18 -5.83 1.90
CA ALA A 4 6.39 -5.17 1.45
C ALA A 4 6.78 -5.62 0.04
N VAL A 5 7.44 -4.73 -0.68
CA VAL A 5 8.14 -5.08 -1.91
C VAL A 5 9.63 -5.06 -1.58
N PHE A 6 10.32 -6.16 -1.85
CA PHE A 6 11.70 -6.31 -1.43
C PHE A 6 12.57 -6.97 -2.50
N ALA A 7 13.85 -6.63 -2.45
CA ALA A 7 14.87 -7.16 -3.34
C ALA A 7 16.21 -7.24 -2.60
N PRO A 8 17.05 -8.26 -2.83
CA PRO A 8 16.76 -9.46 -3.63
C PRO A 8 15.73 -10.36 -2.94
N THR A 9 14.80 -10.89 -3.71
CA THR A 9 13.64 -11.59 -3.15
C THR A 9 14.01 -12.80 -2.31
N SER A 10 14.88 -13.67 -2.82
CA SER A 10 15.21 -14.92 -2.11
C SER A 10 16.02 -14.67 -0.84
N GLU A 11 16.94 -13.71 -0.87
CA GLU A 11 17.74 -13.36 0.32
C GLU A 11 16.88 -12.77 1.42
N VAL A 12 15.96 -11.87 1.07
CA VAL A 12 15.07 -11.25 2.04
C VAL A 12 14.11 -12.30 2.61
N ARG A 13 13.58 -13.20 1.79
CA ARG A 13 12.71 -14.30 2.27
C ARG A 13 13.45 -15.23 3.23
N SER A 14 14.69 -15.58 2.93
CA SER A 14 15.51 -16.41 3.83
C SER A 14 15.73 -15.72 5.17
N ALA A 15 16.07 -14.44 5.15
CA ALA A 15 16.24 -13.67 6.37
C ALA A 15 14.94 -13.57 7.17
N ALA A 16 13.81 -13.35 6.49
CA ALA A 16 12.51 -13.29 7.15
C ALA A 16 12.13 -14.60 7.80
N THR A 17 12.45 -15.73 7.18
CA THR A 17 12.23 -17.08 7.74
C THR A 17 13.04 -17.26 9.02
N GLU A 18 14.31 -16.86 9.02
CA GLU A 18 15.16 -16.94 10.21
C GLU A 18 14.61 -16.09 11.36
N VAL A 19 14.15 -14.88 11.06
CA VAL A 19 13.54 -13.99 12.04
C VAL A 19 12.26 -14.61 12.61
N ALA A 20 11.42 -15.20 11.75
CA ALA A 20 10.20 -15.87 12.19
C ALA A 20 10.48 -17.00 13.17
N GLU A 21 11.51 -17.81 12.91
CA GLU A 21 11.92 -18.89 13.80
C GLU A 21 12.46 -18.35 15.13
N GLU A 22 13.29 -17.32 15.08
CA GLU A 22 13.92 -16.74 16.27
C GLU A 22 12.90 -16.08 17.21
N PHE A 23 11.90 -15.38 16.65
CA PHE A 23 10.94 -14.59 17.41
C PHE A 23 9.54 -15.23 17.48
N ASP A 24 9.41 -16.48 17.02
CA ASP A 24 8.14 -17.22 17.01
C ASP A 24 7.02 -16.46 16.30
N LEU A 25 7.33 -15.99 15.11
CA LEU A 25 6.38 -15.27 14.25
C LEU A 25 5.80 -16.21 13.20
N ASP A 26 4.67 -15.81 12.62
CA ASP A 26 4.11 -16.49 11.45
C ASP A 26 5.17 -16.48 10.33
N PRO A 27 5.38 -17.61 9.62
CA PRO A 27 6.33 -17.63 8.49
C PRO A 27 6.06 -16.56 7.43
N ASP A 28 4.82 -16.11 7.28
CA ASP A 28 4.41 -15.09 6.33
C ASP A 28 4.26 -13.70 6.96
N TRP A 29 4.92 -13.44 8.09
CA TRP A 29 4.84 -12.15 8.78
C TRP A 29 5.22 -10.97 7.87
N ILE A 30 6.06 -11.22 6.88
CA ILE A 30 6.34 -10.26 5.80
C ILE A 30 6.10 -10.98 4.47
N ASN A 31 5.41 -10.32 3.55
CA ASN A 31 5.06 -10.91 2.27
C ASN A 31 5.03 -9.83 1.18
N ASP A 32 5.11 -10.26 -0.08
CA ASP A 32 5.12 -9.37 -1.24
C ASP A 32 3.84 -9.47 -2.08
N ALA A 33 2.74 -9.91 -1.47
CA ALA A 33 1.47 -10.07 -2.19
C ALA A 33 0.96 -8.78 -2.82
N ALA A 34 1.34 -7.63 -2.25
CA ALA A 34 0.92 -6.32 -2.74
C ALA A 34 1.72 -5.83 -3.96
N LYS A 35 2.77 -6.53 -4.39
CA LYS A 35 3.65 -6.04 -5.47
C LYS A 35 2.94 -5.78 -6.80
N GLY A 36 1.84 -6.49 -7.07
CA GLY A 36 1.04 -6.29 -8.27
C GLY A 36 0.23 -5.00 -8.28
N PHE A 37 0.13 -4.33 -7.14
CA PHE A 37 -0.63 -3.10 -6.97
C PHE A 37 0.25 -1.86 -6.78
N VAL A 38 1.58 -2.02 -6.86
CA VAL A 38 2.51 -0.88 -6.70
C VAL A 38 2.40 0.02 -7.93
N PRO A 39 2.13 1.32 -7.74
CA PRO A 39 2.06 2.26 -8.86
C PRO A 39 3.38 2.33 -9.63
N PRO A 40 3.34 2.49 -10.96
CA PRO A 40 4.54 2.57 -11.79
C PRO A 40 5.29 3.89 -11.66
N SER A 41 4.65 4.93 -11.15
CA SER A 41 5.26 6.25 -11.00
C SER A 41 6.12 6.32 -9.74
N ALA A 42 7.06 7.27 -9.73
CA ALA A 42 7.86 7.55 -8.54
C ALA A 42 6.97 8.01 -7.38
N ASP A 43 7.37 7.66 -6.16
CA ASP A 43 6.64 8.01 -4.94
C ASP A 43 7.31 9.19 -4.24
N PRO A 44 6.82 10.44 -4.45
CA PRO A 44 7.44 11.60 -3.82
C PRO A 44 7.27 11.66 -2.31
N GLY A 45 6.30 10.92 -1.77
CA GLY A 45 6.06 10.83 -0.33
C GLY A 45 6.79 9.70 0.37
N GLN A 46 7.60 8.92 -0.35
CA GLN A 46 8.35 7.81 0.24
C GLN A 46 9.35 8.31 1.25
N GLN A 47 9.42 7.65 2.40
CA GLN A 47 10.36 8.00 3.47
C GLN A 47 11.25 6.82 3.80
N ILE A 48 12.54 7.08 3.96
CA ILE A 48 13.50 6.10 4.46
C ILE A 48 13.36 6.08 5.98
N VAL A 49 12.96 4.92 6.53
CA VAL A 49 12.77 4.75 7.98
C VAL A 49 13.92 3.99 8.64
N PHE A 50 14.71 3.30 7.84
CA PHE A 50 15.92 2.61 8.31
C PHE A 50 16.91 2.52 7.16
N GLU A 51 18.19 2.79 7.46
CA GLU A 51 19.26 2.64 6.48
C GLU A 51 20.53 2.17 7.15
N SER A 52 21.13 1.13 6.59
CA SER A 52 22.46 0.63 6.97
C SER A 52 23.23 0.31 5.68
N PRO A 53 24.54 -0.04 5.75
CA PRO A 53 25.28 -0.41 4.56
C PRO A 53 24.68 -1.60 3.79
N HIS A 54 23.85 -2.41 4.44
CA HIS A 54 23.33 -3.65 3.87
C HIS A 54 21.82 -3.66 3.68
N LEU A 55 21.09 -2.68 4.22
CA LEU A 55 19.62 -2.69 4.18
C LEU A 55 19.06 -1.27 4.17
N ARG A 56 18.10 -1.03 3.27
CA ARG A 56 17.30 0.19 3.27
C ARG A 56 15.83 -0.20 3.39
N VAL A 57 15.14 0.41 4.35
CA VAL A 57 13.70 0.22 4.52
C VAL A 57 13.01 1.55 4.28
N CYS A 58 12.05 1.54 3.35
CA CYS A 58 11.27 2.72 2.99
C CYS A 58 9.80 2.47 3.25
N VAL A 59 9.09 3.53 3.62
CA VAL A 59 7.63 3.51 3.78
C VAL A 59 7.02 4.32 2.64
N ALA A 60 5.99 3.76 2.01
CA ALA A 60 5.29 4.43 0.92
C ALA A 60 4.59 5.69 1.41
N GLY A 61 4.51 6.71 0.55
CA GLY A 61 3.76 7.91 0.81
C GLY A 61 2.25 7.65 0.85
N ALA A 62 1.51 8.56 1.48
CA ALA A 62 0.07 8.41 1.66
C ALA A 62 -0.69 8.30 0.34
N GLU A 63 -0.31 9.05 -0.68
CA GLU A 63 -0.94 8.99 -2.00
C GLU A 63 -0.77 7.63 -2.67
N HIS A 64 0.44 7.09 -2.63
CA HIS A 64 0.72 5.75 -3.16
C HIS A 64 -0.01 4.66 -2.38
N LEU A 65 -0.07 4.77 -1.05
CA LEU A 65 -0.84 3.83 -0.23
C LEU A 65 -2.32 3.87 -0.57
N LEU A 66 -2.88 5.07 -0.75
CA LEU A 66 -4.27 5.23 -1.18
C LEU A 66 -4.50 4.54 -2.53
N ALA A 67 -3.62 4.80 -3.50
CA ALA A 67 -3.71 4.20 -4.83
C ALA A 67 -3.66 2.67 -4.78
N MET A 68 -2.76 2.11 -3.98
CA MET A 68 -2.66 0.66 -3.82
C MET A 68 -3.92 0.06 -3.19
N LYS A 69 -4.48 0.71 -2.18
CA LYS A 69 -5.73 0.27 -1.54
C LYS A 69 -6.92 0.35 -2.49
N VAL A 70 -7.00 1.40 -3.29
CA VAL A 70 -8.03 1.56 -4.32
C VAL A 70 -7.88 0.46 -5.39
N ALA A 71 -6.67 0.19 -5.84
CA ALA A 71 -6.40 -0.83 -6.84
C ALA A 71 -6.79 -2.24 -6.35
N ALA A 72 -6.45 -2.57 -5.11
CA ALA A 72 -6.78 -3.86 -4.51
C ALA A 72 -8.26 -3.99 -4.16
N ALA A 73 -8.88 -2.89 -3.73
CA ALA A 73 -10.31 -2.76 -3.43
C ALA A 73 -10.84 -3.86 -2.49
N ARG A 74 -10.12 -4.13 -1.39
CA ARG A 74 -10.54 -5.10 -0.37
C ARG A 74 -11.45 -4.39 0.63
N VAL A 75 -12.75 -4.36 0.32
CA VAL A 75 -13.73 -3.49 0.99
C VAL A 75 -13.70 -3.59 2.51
N GLU A 76 -13.74 -4.80 3.05
CA GLU A 76 -13.80 -4.99 4.50
C GLU A 76 -12.47 -4.74 5.20
N GLN A 77 -11.36 -5.17 4.59
CA GLN A 77 -10.04 -5.03 5.19
C GLN A 77 -9.47 -3.61 5.09
N ASP A 78 -9.83 -2.88 4.05
CA ASP A 78 -9.16 -1.61 3.73
C ASP A 78 -9.98 -0.36 4.08
N ARG A 79 -11.22 -0.52 4.53
CA ARG A 79 -12.09 0.63 4.81
C ARG A 79 -11.48 1.61 5.82
N ASP A 80 -11.04 1.11 6.94
CA ASP A 80 -10.46 1.94 8.01
C ASP A 80 -9.18 2.64 7.55
N ASP A 81 -8.34 1.92 6.81
CA ASP A 81 -7.12 2.48 6.26
C ASP A 81 -7.41 3.57 5.22
N LEU A 82 -8.41 3.36 4.37
CA LEU A 82 -8.85 4.36 3.40
C LEU A 82 -9.38 5.61 4.10
N GLU A 83 -10.18 5.45 5.14
CA GLU A 83 -10.67 6.58 5.93
C GLU A 83 -9.52 7.39 6.53
N LEU A 84 -8.52 6.71 7.08
CA LEU A 84 -7.33 7.36 7.63
C LEU A 84 -6.55 8.12 6.56
N LEU A 85 -6.32 7.48 5.41
CA LEU A 85 -5.57 8.10 4.31
C LEU A 85 -6.31 9.31 3.74
N ILE A 86 -7.61 9.22 3.59
CA ILE A 86 -8.47 10.33 3.14
C ILE A 86 -8.32 11.53 4.08
N ARG A 87 -8.36 11.30 5.39
CA ARG A 87 -8.17 12.35 6.39
C ARG A 87 -6.75 12.93 6.34
N THR A 88 -5.76 12.07 6.23
CA THR A 88 -4.35 12.46 6.19
C THR A 88 -4.07 13.36 4.98
N LEU A 89 -4.67 13.03 3.84
CA LEU A 89 -4.51 13.79 2.60
C LEU A 89 -5.47 14.98 2.48
N GLY A 90 -6.43 15.11 3.40
CA GLY A 90 -7.39 16.21 3.38
C GLY A 90 -8.35 16.18 2.19
N LEU A 91 -8.72 14.99 1.72
CA LEU A 91 -9.61 14.83 0.59
C LEU A 91 -11.06 15.08 0.97
N ALA A 92 -11.80 15.78 0.12
CA ALA A 92 -13.16 16.23 0.40
C ALA A 92 -14.24 15.39 -0.30
N SER A 93 -13.90 14.60 -1.30
CA SER A 93 -14.87 13.83 -2.06
C SER A 93 -14.29 12.53 -2.61
N ALA A 94 -15.17 11.60 -2.97
CA ALA A 94 -14.77 10.37 -3.65
C ALA A 94 -14.05 10.65 -4.97
N ASP A 95 -14.49 11.68 -5.71
CA ASP A 95 -13.85 12.07 -6.96
C ASP A 95 -12.40 12.53 -6.74
N GLU A 96 -12.14 13.30 -5.70
CA GLU A 96 -10.77 13.69 -5.35
C GLU A 96 -9.89 12.47 -5.02
N ALA A 97 -10.42 11.53 -4.25
CA ALA A 97 -9.70 10.29 -3.93
C ALA A 97 -9.40 9.46 -5.18
N LEU A 98 -10.36 9.35 -6.08
CA LEU A 98 -10.16 8.65 -7.35
C LEU A 98 -9.13 9.36 -8.24
N ASP A 99 -9.13 10.69 -8.25
CA ASP A 99 -8.13 11.44 -9.01
C ASP A 99 -6.72 11.22 -8.50
N VAL A 100 -6.54 11.18 -7.19
CA VAL A 100 -5.24 10.84 -6.57
C VAL A 100 -4.80 9.44 -7.00
N ALA A 101 -5.70 8.46 -6.90
CA ALA A 101 -5.38 7.09 -7.29
C ALA A 101 -5.02 7.00 -8.78
N ARG A 102 -5.77 7.66 -9.65
CA ARG A 102 -5.49 7.68 -11.09
C ARG A 102 -4.16 8.33 -11.42
N SER A 103 -3.82 9.41 -10.72
CA SER A 103 -2.52 10.06 -10.89
C SER A 103 -1.36 9.14 -10.60
N CYS A 104 -1.49 8.30 -9.57
CA CYS A 104 -0.45 7.34 -9.19
C CYS A 104 -0.42 6.12 -10.10
N LEU A 105 -1.58 5.54 -10.40
CA LEU A 105 -1.69 4.28 -11.14
C LEU A 105 -1.50 4.44 -12.65
N GLY A 106 -1.78 5.63 -13.17
CA GLY A 106 -1.72 5.91 -14.59
C GLY A 106 -3.06 5.70 -15.30
N PRO A 107 -3.23 6.33 -16.49
CA PRO A 107 -4.53 6.33 -17.18
C PRO A 107 -4.94 4.97 -17.73
N ALA A 108 -3.99 4.06 -17.92
CA ALA A 108 -4.27 2.73 -18.46
C ALA A 108 -4.73 1.73 -17.39
N TYR A 109 -4.64 2.09 -16.11
CA TYR A 109 -5.00 1.18 -15.02
C TYR A 109 -6.50 1.29 -14.72
N PRO A 110 -7.27 0.19 -14.86
CA PRO A 110 -8.70 0.25 -14.56
C PRO A 110 -8.94 0.22 -13.04
N ILE A 111 -9.70 1.18 -12.54
CA ILE A 111 -10.11 1.18 -11.13
C ILE A 111 -11.38 0.32 -11.01
N PRO A 112 -11.37 -0.70 -10.12
CA PRO A 112 -12.54 -1.56 -9.97
C PRO A 112 -13.77 -0.77 -9.53
N PRO A 113 -14.97 -1.07 -10.08
CA PRO A 113 -16.20 -0.39 -9.65
C PRO A 113 -16.45 -0.47 -8.14
N ARG A 114 -16.09 -1.59 -7.51
CA ARG A 114 -16.26 -1.74 -6.05
C ARG A 114 -15.44 -0.73 -5.25
N ALA A 115 -14.29 -0.30 -5.79
CA ALA A 115 -13.48 0.75 -5.15
C ALA A 115 -14.20 2.08 -5.19
N GLN A 116 -14.82 2.40 -6.31
CA GLN A 116 -15.60 3.63 -6.46
C GLN A 116 -16.77 3.66 -5.49
N TYR A 117 -17.52 2.55 -5.39
CA TYR A 117 -18.63 2.44 -4.45
C TYR A 117 -18.18 2.57 -2.99
N LEU A 118 -17.05 1.94 -2.65
CA LEU A 118 -16.51 2.03 -1.30
C LEU A 118 -16.14 3.47 -0.93
N LEU A 119 -15.48 4.19 -1.84
CA LEU A 119 -15.12 5.58 -1.60
C LEU A 119 -16.37 6.46 -1.46
N GLU A 120 -17.36 6.29 -2.31
CA GLU A 120 -18.62 7.01 -2.21
C GLU A 120 -19.30 6.75 -0.87
N GLU A 121 -19.32 5.51 -0.43
CA GLU A 121 -19.90 5.12 0.86
C GLU A 121 -19.16 5.77 2.04
N ILE A 122 -17.84 5.80 1.99
CA ILE A 122 -17.02 6.45 3.03
C ILE A 122 -17.39 7.94 3.16
N PHE A 123 -17.53 8.63 2.04
CA PHE A 123 -17.85 10.06 2.06
C PHE A 123 -19.31 10.37 2.42
N GLN A 124 -20.20 9.40 2.30
CA GLN A 124 -21.62 9.56 2.70
C GLN A 124 -21.81 9.35 4.20
N GLY A 125 -20.96 8.55 4.80
CA GLY A 125 -21.08 8.16 6.19
C GLY A 125 -20.36 9.02 7.15
#